data_185c512984ec02fe6f83fd8a8cb16cac
#
_entry.id   185c512984ec02fe6f83fd8a8cb16cac
#
_cell.length_a   1.000
_cell.length_b   1.000
_cell.length_c   1.000
_cell.angle_alpha   90.00
_cell.angle_beta   90.00
_cell.angle_gamma   90.00
#
_symmetry.space_group_name_H-M   'P 1'
#
loop_
_entity.id
_entity.type
_entity.pdbx_description
1 polymer ?
#
loop_
_entity_poly.entity_id
_entity_poly.type
_entity_poly.pdbx_seq_one_letter_code
_entity_poly.pdbx_strand_id
1 'polypeptide(L)'
;DAALVERVWGHDLRVEGVVVEQLEGLDNLGARLAEFRPGPGRRVGVLADHLVSGSKEERLTQNLGPHVMVTGHPFIDVWEAVRPAVLGIDAWPKIPRGQDWKTGVCQELGWGSPQEGWRRVYGAVSGFRDLESPLLGAVERLVDFVTEPEGI
;
A
#
# COMPACT_ATOMS: atom_id res chain seq x y z
N ASP A 1 -0.49 5.04 -2.63
CA ASP A 1 -0.06 4.12 -1.55
C ASP A 1 1.29 4.50 -0.97
N ALA A 2 2.29 4.69 -1.84
CA ALA A 2 3.63 5.07 -1.37
C ALA A 2 3.62 6.35 -0.54
N ALA A 3 2.86 7.35 -0.96
CA ALA A 3 2.76 8.61 -0.23
C ALA A 3 2.15 8.44 1.16
N LEU A 4 1.16 7.56 1.30
CA LEU A 4 0.54 7.29 2.59
C LEU A 4 1.48 6.53 3.53
N VAL A 5 2.19 5.55 3.01
CA VAL A 5 3.22 4.80 3.76
C VAL A 5 4.31 5.77 4.23
N GLU A 6 4.79 6.63 3.36
CA GLU A 6 5.81 7.63 3.68
C GLU A 6 5.31 8.59 4.76
N ARG A 7 4.04 8.99 4.71
CA ARG A 7 3.47 9.89 5.72
C ARG A 7 3.43 9.27 7.11
N VAL A 8 3.04 8.01 7.21
CA VAL A 8 2.84 7.34 8.51
C VAL A 8 4.13 6.75 9.06
N TRP A 9 4.94 6.11 8.21
CA TRP A 9 6.16 5.42 8.62
C TRP A 9 7.45 6.14 8.20
N GLY A 10 7.36 7.27 7.49
CA GLY A 10 8.50 7.90 6.83
C GLY A 10 9.68 8.20 7.75
N HIS A 11 9.43 8.66 8.96
CA HIS A 11 10.52 8.94 9.90
C HIS A 11 11.31 7.67 10.23
N ASP A 12 10.61 6.60 10.60
CA ASP A 12 11.24 5.34 10.97
C ASP A 12 11.98 4.72 9.77
N LEU A 13 11.38 4.79 8.58
CA LEU A 13 12.00 4.28 7.37
C LEU A 13 13.27 5.04 7.02
N ARG A 14 13.28 6.36 7.17
CA ARG A 14 14.48 7.17 6.90
C ARG A 14 15.61 6.85 7.88
N VAL A 15 15.26 6.63 9.15
CA VAL A 15 16.26 6.23 10.16
C VAL A 15 16.91 4.91 9.79
N GLU A 16 16.13 3.97 9.25
CA GLU A 16 16.61 2.65 8.82
C GLU A 16 17.23 2.65 7.42
N GLY A 17 17.21 3.78 6.72
CA GLY A 17 17.75 3.86 5.36
C GLY A 17 16.87 3.23 4.29
N VAL A 18 15.58 3.06 4.57
CA VAL A 18 14.63 2.47 3.63
C VAL A 18 14.02 3.55 2.74
N VAL A 19 13.98 3.29 1.43
CA VAL A 19 13.38 4.19 0.44
C VAL A 19 12.04 3.62 0.00
N VAL A 20 11.02 4.48 -0.10
CA VAL A 20 9.69 4.11 -0.56
C VAL A 20 9.48 4.66 -1.97
N GLU A 21 9.09 3.79 -2.91
CA GLU A 21 8.84 4.16 -4.30
C GLU A 21 7.47 3.70 -4.76
N GLN A 22 6.85 4.48 -5.66
CA GLN A 22 5.59 4.11 -6.29
C GLN A 22 5.85 3.11 -7.42
N LEU A 23 5.13 1.97 -7.41
CA LEU A 23 5.33 0.91 -8.40
C LEU A 23 4.42 1.03 -9.62
N GLU A 24 3.28 1.64 -9.55
CA GLU A 24 2.32 1.75 -10.65
C GLU A 24 1.83 0.40 -11.19
N GLY A 25 1.45 -0.50 -10.30
CA GLY A 25 0.88 -1.80 -10.63
C GLY A 25 1.90 -2.93 -10.65
N LEU A 26 1.40 -4.15 -10.40
CA LEU A 26 2.23 -5.34 -10.29
C LEU A 26 2.77 -5.84 -11.63
N ASP A 27 2.18 -5.42 -12.75
CA ASP A 27 2.65 -5.82 -14.08
C ASP A 27 4.08 -5.33 -14.35
N ASN A 28 4.50 -4.24 -13.69
CA ASN A 28 5.84 -3.68 -13.81
C ASN A 28 6.84 -4.28 -12.83
N LEU A 29 6.39 -5.16 -11.93
CA LEU A 29 7.23 -5.65 -10.84
C LEU A 29 8.47 -6.38 -11.33
N GLY A 30 8.32 -7.28 -12.30
CA GLY A 30 9.45 -8.04 -12.83
C GLY A 30 10.55 -7.15 -13.40
N ALA A 31 10.18 -6.15 -14.20
CA ALA A 31 11.12 -5.20 -14.79
C ALA A 31 11.82 -4.36 -13.73
N ARG A 32 11.06 -3.86 -12.73
CA ARG A 32 11.64 -3.07 -11.64
C ARG A 32 12.60 -3.87 -10.78
N LEU A 33 12.29 -5.14 -10.51
CA LEU A 33 13.18 -6.02 -9.77
C LEU A 33 14.45 -6.36 -10.56
N ALA A 34 14.33 -6.53 -11.86
CA ALA A 34 15.50 -6.79 -12.72
C ALA A 34 16.47 -5.60 -12.69
N GLU A 35 15.97 -4.38 -12.68
CA GLU A 35 16.79 -3.18 -12.55
C GLU A 35 17.41 -3.04 -11.17
N PHE A 36 16.63 -3.29 -10.13
CA PHE A 36 17.05 -3.12 -8.74
C PHE A 36 18.06 -4.18 -8.31
N ARG A 37 17.92 -5.42 -8.81
CA ARG A 37 18.76 -6.58 -8.47
C ARG A 37 18.76 -6.88 -6.98
N PRO A 38 17.63 -7.39 -6.43
CA PRO A 38 17.57 -7.76 -5.01
C PRO A 38 18.65 -8.77 -4.64
N GLY A 39 19.18 -8.65 -3.43
CA GLY A 39 20.20 -9.53 -2.91
C GLY A 39 20.26 -9.41 -1.39
N PRO A 40 21.25 -10.08 -0.73
CA PRO A 40 21.32 -10.10 0.73
C PRO A 40 21.32 -8.72 1.38
N GLY A 41 22.03 -7.76 0.85
CA GLY A 41 22.07 -6.39 1.36
C GLY A 41 21.10 -5.45 0.67
N ARG A 42 20.19 -5.97 -0.17
CA ARG A 42 19.28 -5.17 -0.98
C ARG A 42 17.92 -5.84 -1.07
N ARG A 43 17.28 -5.98 0.07
CA ARG A 43 15.93 -6.59 0.13
C ARG A 43 14.87 -5.62 -0.33
N VAL A 44 13.81 -6.17 -0.93
CA VAL A 44 12.67 -5.41 -1.45
C VAL A 44 11.39 -5.89 -0.80
N GLY A 45 10.61 -4.97 -0.28
CA GLY A 45 9.24 -5.21 0.15
C GLY A 45 8.27 -4.59 -0.84
N VAL A 46 7.23 -5.32 -1.20
CA VAL A 46 6.19 -4.86 -2.13
C VAL A 46 4.85 -4.90 -1.45
N LEU A 47 4.15 -3.78 -1.44
CA LEU A 47 2.77 -3.68 -0.94
C LEU A 47 1.81 -3.69 -2.12
N ALA A 48 0.90 -4.65 -2.14
CA ALA A 48 -0.07 -4.82 -3.23
C ALA A 48 -1.49 -4.53 -2.75
N ASP A 49 -2.25 -3.82 -3.59
CA ASP A 49 -3.67 -3.60 -3.34
C ASP A 49 -4.46 -4.87 -3.62
N HIS A 50 -5.49 -5.11 -2.81
CA HIS A 50 -6.48 -6.15 -3.04
C HIS A 50 -5.87 -7.50 -3.46
N LEU A 51 -4.85 -7.93 -2.73
CA LEU A 51 -4.18 -9.20 -3.02
C LEU A 51 -5.08 -10.37 -2.55
N VAL A 52 -5.60 -11.11 -3.51
CA VAL A 52 -6.53 -12.21 -3.28
C VAL A 52 -5.90 -13.53 -3.71
N SER A 53 -6.03 -14.56 -2.88
CA SER A 53 -5.51 -15.90 -3.16
C SER A 53 -6.04 -16.43 -4.50
N GLY A 54 -5.15 -16.95 -5.35
CA GLY A 54 -5.47 -17.49 -6.66
C GLY A 54 -5.67 -16.46 -7.76
N SER A 55 -5.52 -15.17 -7.46
CA SER A 55 -5.66 -14.09 -8.45
C SER A 55 -4.44 -13.97 -9.37
N LYS A 56 -4.60 -13.24 -10.47
CA LYS A 56 -3.49 -12.89 -11.36
C LYS A 56 -2.40 -12.14 -10.58
N GLU A 57 -2.83 -11.21 -9.72
CA GLU A 57 -1.94 -10.42 -8.90
C GLU A 57 -1.10 -11.31 -7.98
N GLU A 58 -1.72 -12.30 -7.35
CA GLU A 58 -0.98 -13.24 -6.50
C GLU A 58 0.06 -14.03 -7.30
N ARG A 59 -0.29 -14.46 -8.52
CA ARG A 59 0.65 -15.20 -9.39
C ARG A 59 1.86 -14.35 -9.75
N LEU A 60 1.67 -13.04 -9.97
CA LEU A 60 2.76 -12.13 -10.26
C LEU A 60 3.72 -11.96 -9.09
N THR A 61 3.29 -12.32 -7.88
CA THR A 61 4.10 -12.18 -6.66
C THR A 61 4.82 -13.46 -6.27
N GLN A 62 4.66 -14.54 -7.03
CA GLN A 62 5.29 -15.83 -6.73
C GLN A 62 6.68 -15.94 -7.34
N ASN A 63 7.54 -16.71 -6.70
CA ASN A 63 8.88 -17.07 -7.21
C ASN A 63 9.79 -15.86 -7.46
N LEU A 64 9.69 -14.85 -6.61
CA LEU A 64 10.53 -13.65 -6.71
C LEU A 64 11.87 -13.78 -5.98
N GLY A 65 12.10 -14.92 -5.33
CA GLY A 65 13.33 -15.19 -4.63
C GLY A 65 13.30 -14.78 -3.15
N PRO A 66 14.37 -15.14 -2.39
CA PRO A 66 14.38 -14.97 -0.93
C PRO A 66 14.59 -13.52 -0.47
N HIS A 67 14.97 -12.61 -1.37
CA HIS A 67 15.25 -11.22 -1.02
C HIS A 67 14.10 -10.28 -1.38
N VAL A 68 12.94 -10.82 -1.77
CA VAL A 68 11.74 -10.07 -2.08
C VAL A 68 10.57 -10.61 -1.27
N MET A 69 9.89 -9.75 -0.57
CA MET A 69 8.65 -10.10 0.14
C MET A 69 7.52 -9.25 -0.40
N VAL A 70 6.38 -9.89 -0.69
CA VAL A 70 5.16 -9.19 -1.08
C VAL A 70 4.12 -9.42 -0.01
N THR A 71 3.53 -8.33 0.46
CA THR A 71 2.34 -8.38 1.30
C THR A 71 1.22 -7.62 0.63
N GLY A 72 0.00 -7.85 1.06
CA GLY A 72 -1.14 -7.17 0.49
C GLY A 72 -2.19 -6.88 1.54
N HIS A 73 -3.15 -6.03 1.19
CA HIS A 73 -4.30 -5.75 2.00
C HIS A 73 -5.58 -6.09 1.21
N PRO A 74 -6.71 -6.36 1.89
CA PRO A 74 -7.94 -6.80 1.23
C PRO A 74 -8.75 -5.64 0.64
N PHE A 75 -8.32 -4.40 0.80
CA PHE A 75 -9.06 -3.23 0.36
C PHE A 75 -8.93 -3.03 -1.15
N ILE A 76 -9.98 -2.49 -1.77
CA ILE A 76 -9.98 -2.19 -3.21
C ILE A 76 -8.91 -1.13 -3.52
N ASP A 77 -8.78 -0.15 -2.63
CA ASP A 77 -7.77 0.90 -2.72
C ASP A 77 -7.29 1.25 -1.31
N VAL A 78 -6.13 1.83 -1.19
CA VAL A 78 -5.56 2.23 0.10
C VAL A 78 -6.44 3.25 0.85
N TRP A 79 -7.24 4.03 0.15
CA TRP A 79 -8.19 4.95 0.80
C TRP A 79 -9.09 4.19 1.77
N GLU A 80 -9.58 3.03 1.36
CA GLU A 80 -10.50 2.22 2.15
C GLU A 80 -9.85 1.70 3.44
N ALA A 81 -8.53 1.68 3.49
CA ALA A 81 -7.78 1.31 4.69
C ALA A 81 -7.70 2.44 5.71
N VAL A 82 -8.13 3.65 5.36
CA VAL A 82 -8.26 4.75 6.32
C VAL A 82 -9.59 4.61 7.03
N ARG A 83 -9.59 4.67 8.35
CA ARG A 83 -10.82 4.50 9.15
C ARG A 83 -11.85 5.57 8.78
N PRO A 84 -13.09 5.19 8.49
CA PRO A 84 -14.13 6.15 8.09
C PRO A 84 -14.31 7.32 9.06
N ALA A 85 -14.23 7.06 10.35
CA ALA A 85 -14.39 8.08 11.38
C ALA A 85 -13.39 9.23 11.26
N VAL A 86 -12.18 8.96 10.77
CA VAL A 86 -11.13 9.96 10.56
C VAL A 86 -11.56 11.00 9.52
N LEU A 87 -12.41 10.58 8.59
CA LEU A 87 -12.91 11.43 7.51
C LEU A 87 -14.31 11.98 7.79
N GLY A 88 -14.86 11.70 8.96
CA GLY A 88 -16.19 12.15 9.34
C GLY A 88 -17.31 11.42 8.61
N ILE A 89 -17.08 10.21 8.11
CA ILE A 89 -18.09 9.40 7.45
C ILE A 89 -18.37 8.15 8.29
N ASP A 90 -19.56 7.56 8.14
CA ASP A 90 -19.94 6.37 8.89
C ASP A 90 -19.29 5.11 8.32
N ALA A 91 -19.20 5.03 7.00
CA ALA A 91 -18.62 3.90 6.29
C ALA A 91 -18.22 4.34 4.89
N TRP A 92 -17.28 3.60 4.28
CA TRP A 92 -16.96 3.81 2.87
C TRP A 92 -18.13 3.38 1.99
N PRO A 93 -18.52 4.18 0.98
CA PRO A 93 -19.58 3.79 0.06
C PRO A 93 -19.23 2.53 -0.71
N LYS A 94 -20.23 1.72 -1.02
CA LYS A 94 -20.06 0.57 -1.92
C LYS A 94 -20.26 1.03 -3.35
N ILE A 95 -19.24 0.82 -4.17
CA ILE A 95 -19.27 1.23 -5.57
C ILE A 95 -19.47 -0.02 -6.46
N PRO A 96 -20.41 0.00 -7.43
CA PRO A 96 -20.65 -1.13 -8.31
C PRO A 96 -19.39 -1.51 -9.11
N ARG A 97 -19.27 -2.81 -9.41
CA ARG A 97 -18.22 -3.30 -10.32
C ARG A 97 -18.35 -2.63 -11.68
N GLY A 98 -17.22 -2.35 -12.32
CA GLY A 98 -17.18 -1.70 -13.60
C GLY A 98 -17.18 -0.18 -13.53
N GLN A 99 -17.43 0.39 -12.35
CA GLN A 99 -17.31 1.82 -12.11
C GLN A 99 -15.98 2.10 -11.41
N ASP A 100 -15.31 3.19 -11.78
CA ASP A 100 -14.07 3.58 -11.11
C ASP A 100 -14.36 3.88 -9.63
N TRP A 101 -13.67 3.16 -8.74
CA TRP A 101 -13.96 3.21 -7.31
C TRP A 101 -13.74 4.62 -6.73
N LYS A 102 -12.60 5.24 -7.02
CA LYS A 102 -12.28 6.57 -6.48
C LYS A 102 -13.26 7.63 -6.98
N THR A 103 -13.61 7.58 -8.25
CA THR A 103 -14.60 8.50 -8.83
C THR A 103 -15.95 8.30 -8.17
N GLY A 104 -16.39 7.05 -8.03
CA GLY A 104 -17.67 6.72 -7.40
C GLY A 104 -17.74 7.18 -5.96
N VAL A 105 -16.70 6.95 -5.18
CA VAL A 105 -16.62 7.39 -3.78
C VAL A 105 -16.71 8.91 -3.69
N CYS A 106 -15.96 9.62 -4.52
CA CYS A 106 -16.00 11.08 -4.51
C CYS A 106 -17.38 11.63 -4.87
N GLN A 107 -18.06 10.99 -5.82
CA GLN A 107 -19.44 11.38 -6.17
C GLN A 107 -20.41 11.15 -5.02
N GLU A 108 -20.35 9.97 -4.39
CA GLU A 108 -21.25 9.62 -3.27
C GLU A 108 -21.05 10.54 -2.07
N LEU A 109 -19.80 10.92 -1.79
CA LEU A 109 -19.48 11.73 -0.62
C LEU A 109 -19.40 13.23 -0.90
N GLY A 110 -19.60 13.63 -2.15
CA GLY A 110 -19.52 15.04 -2.52
C GLY A 110 -18.12 15.65 -2.40
N TRP A 111 -17.10 14.84 -2.60
CA TRP A 111 -15.70 15.28 -2.46
C TRP A 111 -15.09 15.90 -3.72
N GLY A 112 -15.81 15.90 -4.84
CA GLY A 112 -15.31 16.45 -6.09
C GLY A 112 -14.54 15.42 -6.92
N SER A 113 -13.38 15.82 -7.45
CA SER A 113 -12.53 14.93 -8.26
C SER A 113 -11.76 13.94 -7.37
N PRO A 114 -11.24 12.84 -7.96
CA PRO A 114 -10.35 11.93 -7.23
C PRO A 114 -9.12 12.63 -6.63
N GLN A 115 -8.59 13.66 -7.28
CA GLN A 115 -7.49 14.44 -6.75
C GLN A 115 -7.88 15.22 -5.49
N GLU A 116 -9.06 15.81 -5.49
CA GLU A 116 -9.59 16.49 -4.30
C GLU A 116 -9.88 15.50 -3.18
N GLY A 117 -10.42 14.33 -3.53
CA GLY A 117 -10.63 13.23 -2.57
C GLY A 117 -9.33 12.75 -1.95
N TRP A 118 -8.29 12.60 -2.75
CA TRP A 118 -6.96 12.20 -2.26
C TRP A 118 -6.41 13.22 -1.26
N ARG A 119 -6.51 14.51 -1.57
CA ARG A 119 -6.06 15.55 -0.63
C ARG A 119 -6.77 15.47 0.70
N ARG A 120 -8.07 15.15 0.67
CA ARG A 120 -8.88 15.00 1.87
C ARG A 120 -8.43 13.77 2.69
N VAL A 121 -8.24 12.64 2.04
CA VAL A 121 -7.80 11.40 2.68
C VAL A 121 -6.39 11.57 3.25
N TYR A 122 -5.47 12.03 2.44
CA TYR A 122 -4.07 12.22 2.85
C TYR A 122 -3.95 13.20 4.01
N GLY A 123 -4.67 14.32 3.94
CA GLY A 123 -4.64 15.35 4.96
C GLY A 123 -5.24 14.92 6.30
N ALA A 124 -6.15 13.94 6.28
CA ALA A 124 -6.81 13.46 7.50
C ALA A 124 -5.96 12.44 8.26
N VAL A 125 -5.04 11.76 7.61
CA VAL A 125 -4.21 10.73 8.25
C VAL A 125 -3.05 11.38 8.97
N SER A 126 -2.95 11.16 10.28
CA SER A 126 -1.87 11.68 11.11
C SER A 126 -0.96 10.58 11.69
N GLY A 127 -1.40 9.34 11.75
CA GLY A 127 -0.60 8.26 12.32
C GLY A 127 -1.27 6.89 12.18
N PHE A 128 -0.67 5.91 12.83
CA PHE A 128 -1.10 4.51 12.75
C PHE A 128 -2.56 4.30 13.15
N ARG A 129 -3.05 5.07 14.11
CA ARG A 129 -4.42 4.90 14.63
C ARG A 129 -5.50 5.21 13.62
N ASP A 130 -5.16 5.91 12.56
CA ASP A 130 -6.10 6.30 11.52
C ASP A 130 -6.27 5.21 10.45
N LEU A 131 -5.49 4.13 10.54
CA LEU A 131 -5.45 3.07 9.54
C LEU A 131 -6.03 1.76 10.09
N GLU A 132 -6.62 0.97 9.20
CA GLU A 132 -7.15 -0.34 9.52
C GLU A 132 -6.03 -1.37 9.70
N SER A 133 -6.25 -2.34 10.60
CA SER A 133 -5.26 -3.35 10.97
C SER A 133 -4.68 -4.14 9.80
N PRO A 134 -5.45 -4.56 8.78
CA PRO A 134 -4.87 -5.29 7.65
C PRO A 134 -3.78 -4.53 6.91
N LEU A 135 -3.93 -3.20 6.76
CA LEU A 135 -2.88 -2.39 6.16
C LEU A 135 -1.68 -2.26 7.09
N LEU A 136 -1.91 -2.00 8.37
CA LEU A 136 -0.83 -1.88 9.35
C LEU A 136 0.02 -3.14 9.38
N GLY A 137 -0.61 -4.32 9.47
CA GLY A 137 0.11 -5.58 9.50
C GLY A 137 0.89 -5.85 8.23
N ALA A 138 0.32 -5.53 7.06
CA ALA A 138 0.99 -5.71 5.78
C ALA A 138 2.27 -4.86 5.70
N VAL A 139 2.21 -3.59 6.08
CA VAL A 139 3.36 -2.69 6.03
C VAL A 139 4.40 -3.08 7.08
N GLU A 140 3.97 -3.41 8.30
CA GLU A 140 4.91 -3.79 9.37
C GLU A 140 5.71 -5.03 9.02
N ARG A 141 5.08 -6.03 8.39
CA ARG A 141 5.81 -7.22 7.92
C ARG A 141 6.85 -6.88 6.87
N LEU A 142 6.56 -5.94 5.97
CA LEU A 142 7.52 -5.48 4.96
C LEU A 142 8.68 -4.74 5.61
N VAL A 143 8.40 -3.84 6.55
CA VAL A 143 9.44 -3.10 7.26
C VAL A 143 10.37 -4.06 7.99
N ASP A 144 9.82 -5.02 8.71
CA ASP A 144 10.61 -6.03 9.42
C ASP A 144 11.50 -6.82 8.46
N PHE A 145 10.96 -7.21 7.31
CA PHE A 145 11.71 -7.96 6.30
C PHE A 145 12.90 -7.18 5.76
N VAL A 146 12.68 -5.92 5.36
CA VAL A 146 13.75 -5.12 4.73
C VAL A 146 14.78 -4.60 5.74
N THR A 147 14.44 -4.56 7.01
CA THR A 147 15.33 -4.08 8.07
C THR A 147 15.97 -5.20 8.90
N GLU A 148 15.56 -6.46 8.66
CA GLU A 148 16.09 -7.60 9.39
C GLU A 148 17.60 -7.74 9.16
N PRO A 149 18.38 -7.96 10.26
CA PRO A 149 19.82 -8.17 10.10
C PRO A 149 20.17 -9.36 9.23
N GLU A 150 21.20 -9.19 8.40
CA GLU A 150 21.70 -10.25 7.53
C GLU A 150 22.54 -11.29 8.28
N GLY A 151 22.47 -12.52 7.83
CA GLY A 151 23.58 -13.45 7.89
C GLY A 151 23.99 -13.99 9.22
N ILE A 152 23.07 -14.29 10.06
CA ILE A 152 23.45 -15.09 11.20
C ILE A 152 23.00 -16.53 11.03
#